data_10607b81ad361ec5d6d26163430a6ae9
#
_entry.id   10607b81ad361ec5d6d26163430a6ae9
#
_cell.length_a   1.000
_cell.length_b   1.000
_cell.length_c   1.000
_cell.angle_alpha   90.00
_cell.angle_beta   90.00
_cell.angle_gamma   90.00
#
_symmetry.space_group_name_H-M   'P 1'
#
loop_
_entity.id
_entity.type
_entity.pdbx_description
1 polymer ?
#
loop_
_entity_poly.entity_id
_entity_poly.type
_entity_poly.pdbx_seq_one_letter_code
_entity_poly.pdbx_strand_id
1 'polypeptide(L)'
;MKLEIRNAAFSYKNDRRIFEDVSFEVSAGDVVAILGPNGAGKTTLLKCILGILKLEEGEALLDDKDIRKIPERELFRRVSYVPQAKNTTAGYTVLDTVLIGLAAELSVFRSPGEAEIERAKAALRELGIEHLIDKHCNKISGGELQMVLIARALISNPEVLILDEPESNLDFRNQLIVLDTLTKLSKRGIACIFNTHYPSHALQRANKAIILSDGHTVCGGVDSTITAEAIEKAFNVKAIINEYNDGENSVKTVVPLSVIN
;
A
#
# COMPACT_ATOMS: atom_id res chain seq x y z
N MET A 1 14.08 9.29 6.13
CA MET A 1 13.59 8.73 4.84
C MET A 1 12.62 9.73 4.21
N LYS A 2 12.82 10.02 2.92
CA LYS A 2 11.93 10.81 2.07
C LYS A 2 11.79 10.09 0.72
N LEU A 3 10.57 9.73 0.36
CA LEU A 3 10.24 9.24 -0.98
C LEU A 3 9.52 10.37 -1.72
N GLU A 4 9.97 10.72 -2.91
CA GLU A 4 9.44 11.85 -3.68
C GLU A 4 9.18 11.44 -5.12
N ILE A 5 8.03 11.81 -5.62
CA ILE A 5 7.63 11.63 -7.01
C ILE A 5 7.50 13.02 -7.61
N ARG A 6 8.17 13.30 -8.72
CA ARG A 6 8.19 14.60 -9.39
C ARG A 6 7.74 14.48 -10.84
N ASN A 7 6.67 15.18 -11.18
CA ASN A 7 6.13 15.33 -12.54
C ASN A 7 6.04 14.00 -13.29
N ALA A 8 5.61 12.92 -12.57
CA ALA A 8 5.59 11.59 -13.13
C ALA A 8 4.46 11.41 -14.12
N ALA A 9 4.79 10.84 -15.29
CA ALA A 9 3.83 10.41 -16.30
C ALA A 9 4.15 9.00 -16.77
N PHE A 10 3.10 8.28 -17.19
CA PHE A 10 3.22 6.92 -17.68
C PHE A 10 2.16 6.55 -18.71
N SER A 11 2.60 5.83 -19.76
CA SER A 11 1.76 5.18 -20.77
C SER A 11 2.25 3.75 -21.00
N TYR A 12 1.34 2.83 -21.38
CA TYR A 12 1.75 1.53 -21.93
C TYR A 12 1.94 1.67 -23.44
N LYS A 13 3.12 1.30 -23.96
CA LYS A 13 3.48 1.17 -25.39
C LYS A 13 2.55 1.90 -26.38
N ASN A 14 2.73 3.21 -26.54
CA ASN A 14 1.97 4.06 -27.48
C ASN A 14 0.45 4.14 -27.23
N ASP A 15 0.00 3.76 -26.06
CA ASP A 15 -1.40 3.83 -25.65
C ASP A 15 -1.72 5.18 -24.99
N ARG A 16 -3.00 5.40 -24.67
CA ARG A 16 -3.46 6.54 -23.89
C ARG A 16 -2.65 6.68 -22.59
N ARG A 17 -2.32 7.90 -22.20
CA ARG A 17 -1.71 8.19 -20.89
C ARG A 17 -2.57 7.61 -19.77
N ILE A 18 -1.91 6.89 -18.87
CA ILE A 18 -2.54 6.32 -17.68
C ILE A 18 -2.60 7.38 -16.58
N PHE A 19 -1.52 8.13 -16.39
CA PHE A 19 -1.46 9.29 -15.51
C PHE A 19 -0.40 10.27 -16.01
N GLU A 20 -0.55 11.55 -15.62
CA GLU A 20 0.38 12.64 -15.93
C GLU A 20 0.46 13.61 -14.77
N ASP A 21 1.58 14.33 -14.70
CA ASP A 21 1.87 15.39 -13.73
C ASP A 21 1.65 14.98 -12.27
N VAL A 22 2.01 13.73 -11.94
CA VAL A 22 1.90 13.21 -10.57
C VAL A 22 3.09 13.68 -9.77
N SER A 23 2.84 14.51 -8.75
CA SER A 23 3.90 15.01 -7.85
C SER A 23 3.42 14.94 -6.40
N PHE A 24 4.18 14.24 -5.57
CA PHE A 24 3.94 14.14 -4.12
C PHE A 24 5.18 13.67 -3.37
N GLU A 25 5.16 13.88 -2.06
CA GLU A 25 6.21 13.38 -1.18
C GLU A 25 5.65 12.57 -0.01
N VAL A 26 6.44 11.61 0.43
CA VAL A 26 6.15 10.71 1.55
C VAL A 26 7.31 10.74 2.53
N SER A 27 7.03 11.06 3.77
CA SER A 27 7.99 11.09 4.87
C SER A 27 7.78 9.90 5.82
N ALA A 28 8.75 9.66 6.69
CA ALA A 28 8.62 8.64 7.72
C ALA A 28 7.35 8.86 8.57
N GLY A 29 6.55 7.80 8.72
CA GLY A 29 5.30 7.85 9.46
C GLY A 29 4.09 8.39 8.68
N ASP A 30 4.23 8.78 7.43
CA ASP A 30 3.09 9.12 6.60
C ASP A 30 2.26 7.88 6.23
N VAL A 31 0.96 8.07 6.14
CA VAL A 31 0.02 7.13 5.53
C VAL A 31 -0.61 7.80 4.31
N VAL A 32 -0.26 7.32 3.13
CA VAL A 32 -0.71 7.89 1.85
C VAL A 32 -1.70 6.95 1.18
N ALA A 33 -2.90 7.43 0.89
CA ALA A 33 -3.90 6.67 0.16
C ALA A 33 -3.92 7.08 -1.31
N ILE A 34 -3.91 6.09 -2.21
CA ILE A 34 -4.11 6.30 -3.65
C ILE A 34 -5.51 5.82 -4.02
N LEU A 35 -6.34 6.75 -4.46
CA LEU A 35 -7.74 6.55 -4.82
C LEU A 35 -7.95 6.66 -6.34
N GLY A 36 -9.04 6.11 -6.82
CA GLY A 36 -9.49 6.23 -8.21
C GLY A 36 -10.27 5.01 -8.65
N PRO A 37 -11.03 5.11 -9.75
CA PRO A 37 -11.80 3.98 -10.29
C PRO A 37 -10.90 2.84 -10.76
N ASN A 38 -11.52 1.71 -11.10
CA ASN A 38 -10.81 0.60 -11.73
C ASN A 38 -10.22 1.05 -13.06
N GLY A 39 -8.96 0.69 -13.32
CA GLY A 39 -8.25 1.09 -14.54
C GLY A 39 -7.60 2.49 -14.48
N ALA A 40 -7.80 3.29 -13.44
CA ALA A 40 -7.20 4.63 -13.30
C ALA A 40 -5.67 4.65 -13.14
N GLY A 41 -5.01 3.49 -13.07
CA GLY A 41 -3.54 3.43 -13.00
C GLY A 41 -2.95 3.32 -11.61
N LYS A 42 -3.74 3.09 -10.55
CA LYS A 42 -3.26 3.00 -9.16
C LYS A 42 -2.12 1.98 -8.99
N THR A 43 -2.34 0.72 -9.37
CA THR A 43 -1.31 -0.32 -9.33
C THR A 43 -0.13 0.00 -10.25
N THR A 44 -0.36 0.68 -11.38
CA THR A 44 0.69 1.13 -12.28
C THR A 44 1.58 2.17 -11.59
N LEU A 45 0.99 3.15 -10.93
CA LEU A 45 1.73 4.15 -10.14
C LEU A 45 2.56 3.48 -9.04
N LEU A 46 1.99 2.51 -8.29
CA LEU A 46 2.74 1.74 -7.29
C LEU A 46 3.96 1.03 -7.91
N LYS A 47 3.79 0.42 -9.09
CA LYS A 47 4.90 -0.25 -9.80
C LYS A 47 5.98 0.72 -10.29
N CYS A 48 5.59 1.94 -10.65
CA CYS A 48 6.55 3.00 -11.00
C CYS A 48 7.33 3.46 -9.76
N ILE A 49 6.66 3.63 -8.62
CA ILE A 49 7.29 3.98 -7.33
C ILE A 49 8.27 2.88 -6.88
N LEU A 50 7.99 1.62 -7.19
CA LEU A 50 8.87 0.48 -6.90
C LEU A 50 10.03 0.33 -7.91
N GLY A 51 10.08 1.14 -8.97
CA GLY A 51 11.05 0.99 -10.04
C GLY A 51 10.84 -0.23 -10.95
N ILE A 52 9.73 -0.97 -10.77
CA ILE A 52 9.35 -2.12 -11.61
C ILE A 52 8.94 -1.64 -13.02
N LEU A 53 8.22 -0.52 -13.09
CA LEU A 53 7.90 0.14 -14.35
C LEU A 53 8.67 1.45 -14.43
N LYS A 54 9.21 1.74 -15.62
CA LYS A 54 9.94 2.98 -15.88
C LYS A 54 8.95 4.09 -16.21
N LEU A 55 9.01 5.21 -15.47
CA LEU A 55 8.27 6.42 -15.81
C LEU A 55 8.68 6.89 -17.23
N GLU A 56 7.70 7.41 -17.97
CA GLU A 56 7.92 8.03 -19.27
C GLU A 56 8.51 9.43 -19.09
N GLU A 57 7.97 10.19 -18.16
CA GLU A 57 8.44 11.50 -17.74
C GLU A 57 8.53 11.58 -16.22
N GLY A 58 9.34 12.50 -15.72
CA GLY A 58 9.52 12.70 -14.28
C GLY A 58 10.46 11.69 -13.64
N GLU A 59 10.48 11.69 -12.32
CA GLU A 59 11.39 10.87 -11.53
C GLU A 59 10.77 10.43 -10.20
N ALA A 60 11.25 9.30 -9.69
CA ALA A 60 10.99 8.83 -8.35
C ALA A 60 12.30 8.79 -7.57
N LEU A 61 12.34 9.45 -6.42
CA LEU A 61 13.54 9.64 -5.61
C LEU A 61 13.34 9.05 -4.22
N LEU A 62 14.36 8.36 -3.71
CA LEU A 62 14.45 7.93 -2.32
C LEU A 62 15.67 8.61 -1.69
N ASP A 63 15.46 9.51 -0.73
CA ASP A 63 16.48 10.38 -0.14
C ASP A 63 17.33 11.08 -1.22
N ASP A 64 16.65 11.81 -2.12
CA ASP A 64 17.20 12.56 -3.25
C ASP A 64 17.93 11.73 -4.32
N LYS A 65 17.92 10.39 -4.20
CA LYS A 65 18.53 9.48 -5.17
C LYS A 65 17.47 8.82 -6.04
N ASP A 66 17.63 8.92 -7.37
CA ASP A 66 16.75 8.25 -8.33
C ASP A 66 16.70 6.74 -8.03
N ILE A 67 15.49 6.21 -7.80
CA ILE A 67 15.27 4.79 -7.44
C ILE A 67 15.89 3.82 -8.46
N ARG A 68 15.98 4.22 -9.74
CA ARG A 68 16.58 3.42 -10.83
C ARG A 68 18.09 3.33 -10.72
N LYS A 69 18.72 4.22 -9.94
CA LYS A 69 20.17 4.23 -9.66
C LYS A 69 20.52 3.54 -8.35
N ILE A 70 19.52 3.15 -7.56
CA ILE A 70 19.71 2.38 -6.33
C ILE A 70 19.79 0.91 -6.73
N PRO A 71 20.82 0.14 -6.28
CA PRO A 71 20.87 -1.30 -6.51
C PRO A 71 19.59 -1.98 -6.01
N GLU A 72 19.01 -2.90 -6.78
CA GLU A 72 17.72 -3.55 -6.45
C GLU A 72 17.70 -4.13 -5.04
N ARG A 73 18.79 -4.78 -4.60
CA ARG A 73 18.90 -5.34 -3.24
C ARG A 73 18.82 -4.26 -2.15
N GLU A 74 19.40 -3.08 -2.39
CA GLU A 74 19.33 -1.94 -1.47
C GLU A 74 17.92 -1.35 -1.47
N LEU A 75 17.32 -1.16 -2.64
CA LEU A 75 15.97 -0.62 -2.78
C LEU A 75 14.95 -1.52 -2.07
N PHE A 76 14.95 -2.84 -2.36
CA PHE A 76 13.97 -3.78 -1.77
C PHE A 76 14.23 -4.14 -0.30
N ARG A 77 15.35 -3.74 0.28
CA ARG A 77 15.52 -3.75 1.74
C ARG A 77 14.84 -2.56 2.42
N ARG A 78 14.75 -1.42 1.73
CA ARG A 78 14.17 -0.18 2.25
C ARG A 78 12.70 -0.01 1.90
N VAL A 79 12.27 -0.55 0.75
CA VAL A 79 10.91 -0.43 0.22
C VAL A 79 10.35 -1.83 0.02
N SER A 80 9.34 -2.19 0.78
CA SER A 80 8.66 -3.49 0.66
C SER A 80 7.29 -3.36 0.03
N TYR A 81 6.88 -4.41 -0.70
CA TYR A 81 5.60 -4.46 -1.41
C TYR A 81 4.72 -5.61 -0.93
N VAL A 82 3.48 -5.28 -0.62
CA VAL A 82 2.41 -6.21 -0.29
C VAL A 82 1.43 -6.26 -1.45
N PRO A 83 1.40 -7.32 -2.25
CA PRO A 83 0.42 -7.48 -3.30
C PRO A 83 -0.96 -7.77 -2.72
N GLN A 84 -1.99 -7.55 -3.51
CA GLN A 84 -3.35 -8.03 -3.20
C GLN A 84 -3.32 -9.54 -2.91
N ALA A 85 -3.95 -9.96 -1.82
CA ALA A 85 -4.03 -11.38 -1.46
C ALA A 85 -4.83 -12.15 -2.53
N LYS A 86 -4.12 -12.93 -3.32
CA LYS A 86 -4.68 -13.89 -4.27
C LYS A 86 -4.18 -15.27 -3.86
N ASN A 87 -4.97 -16.32 -4.07
CA ASN A 87 -4.67 -17.72 -3.66
C ASN A 87 -3.43 -18.34 -4.37
N THR A 88 -2.35 -17.58 -4.54
CA THR A 88 -1.13 -17.95 -5.26
C THR A 88 -0.04 -18.58 -4.39
N THR A 89 -0.25 -18.66 -3.07
CA THR A 89 0.72 -19.24 -2.10
C THR A 89 0.48 -20.73 -1.83
N ALA A 90 -0.16 -21.42 -2.78
CA ALA A 90 -0.43 -22.84 -2.66
C ALA A 90 0.86 -23.65 -2.45
N GLY A 91 0.95 -24.35 -1.32
CA GLY A 91 2.07 -25.25 -0.99
C GLY A 91 3.07 -24.72 0.03
N TYR A 92 3.15 -23.39 0.28
CA TYR A 92 4.04 -22.83 1.30
C TYR A 92 3.37 -22.75 2.67
N THR A 93 4.18 -22.96 3.72
CA THR A 93 3.75 -22.64 5.09
C THR A 93 3.77 -21.11 5.30
N VAL A 94 3.14 -20.66 6.38
CA VAL A 94 3.20 -19.24 6.80
C VAL A 94 4.66 -18.86 7.07
N LEU A 95 5.43 -19.70 7.75
CA LEU A 95 6.86 -19.48 7.99
C LEU A 95 7.63 -19.30 6.68
N ASP A 96 7.49 -20.23 5.74
CA ASP A 96 8.18 -20.16 4.45
C ASP A 96 7.83 -18.86 3.71
N THR A 97 6.54 -18.50 3.70
CA THR A 97 6.06 -17.28 3.05
C THR A 97 6.66 -16.02 3.66
N VAL A 98 6.79 -15.94 4.98
CA VAL A 98 7.42 -14.79 5.65
C VAL A 98 8.91 -14.74 5.38
N LEU A 99 9.62 -15.89 5.41
CA LEU A 99 11.05 -15.96 5.13
C LEU A 99 11.41 -15.51 3.70
N ILE A 100 10.52 -15.67 2.73
CA ILE A 100 10.72 -15.12 1.36
C ILE A 100 10.97 -13.60 1.39
N GLY A 101 10.43 -12.88 2.38
CA GLY A 101 10.69 -11.45 2.56
C GLY A 101 12.17 -11.08 2.75
N LEU A 102 13.01 -12.05 3.11
CA LEU A 102 14.46 -11.88 3.25
C LEU A 102 15.24 -12.16 1.95
N ALA A 103 14.58 -12.43 0.84
CA ALA A 103 15.26 -12.78 -0.43
C ALA A 103 16.27 -11.72 -0.89
N ALA A 104 16.03 -10.44 -0.59
CA ALA A 104 16.96 -9.36 -0.89
C ALA A 104 18.19 -9.34 0.03
N GLU A 105 18.14 -9.98 1.21
CA GLU A 105 19.23 -10.02 2.18
C GLU A 105 20.08 -11.28 2.03
N LEU A 106 19.45 -12.41 1.76
CA LEU A 106 20.10 -13.71 1.66
C LEU A 106 20.74 -13.90 0.27
N SER A 107 21.86 -14.62 0.23
CA SER A 107 22.40 -15.07 -1.05
C SER A 107 21.56 -16.24 -1.59
N VAL A 108 21.55 -16.41 -2.92
CA VAL A 108 20.78 -17.46 -3.61
C VAL A 108 21.08 -18.88 -3.12
N PHE A 109 22.27 -19.09 -2.56
CA PHE A 109 22.75 -20.40 -2.09
C PHE A 109 22.63 -20.58 -0.58
N ARG A 110 22.11 -19.59 0.16
CA ARG A 110 22.00 -19.67 1.63
C ARG A 110 20.55 -19.92 2.05
N SER A 111 20.31 -21.02 2.71
CA SER A 111 19.04 -21.26 3.41
C SER A 111 18.93 -20.40 4.66
N PRO A 112 17.71 -19.94 5.03
CA PRO A 112 17.47 -19.26 6.30
C PRO A 112 17.93 -20.10 7.48
N GLY A 113 18.63 -19.50 8.44
CA GLY A 113 19.05 -20.12 9.68
C GLY A 113 18.15 -19.74 10.86
N GLU A 114 18.56 -20.08 12.08
CA GLU A 114 17.81 -19.80 13.31
C GLU A 114 17.52 -18.32 13.51
N ALA A 115 18.46 -17.44 13.17
CA ALA A 115 18.28 -15.99 13.29
C ALA A 115 17.18 -15.46 12.38
N GLU A 116 17.10 -15.92 11.14
CA GLU A 116 16.07 -15.57 10.19
C GLU A 116 14.69 -16.12 10.60
N ILE A 117 14.66 -17.35 11.15
CA ILE A 117 13.43 -17.96 11.69
C ILE A 117 12.91 -17.14 12.87
N GLU A 118 13.76 -16.72 13.80
CA GLU A 118 13.33 -15.87 14.93
C GLU A 118 12.85 -14.49 14.46
N ARG A 119 13.45 -13.88 13.42
CA ARG A 119 12.93 -12.66 12.79
C ARG A 119 11.53 -12.89 12.21
N ALA A 120 11.29 -14.01 11.54
CA ALA A 120 9.97 -14.37 11.01
C ALA A 120 8.93 -14.53 12.13
N LYS A 121 9.27 -15.25 13.21
CA LYS A 121 8.41 -15.38 14.39
C LYS A 121 8.11 -14.02 15.03
N ALA A 122 9.10 -13.15 15.15
CA ALA A 122 8.91 -11.80 15.69
C ALA A 122 7.93 -10.98 14.85
N ALA A 123 8.04 -11.03 13.52
CA ALA A 123 7.11 -10.35 12.61
C ALA A 123 5.68 -10.91 12.72
N LEU A 124 5.53 -12.23 12.82
CA LEU A 124 4.23 -12.88 13.02
C LEU A 124 3.62 -12.55 14.39
N ARG A 125 4.43 -12.51 15.45
CA ARG A 125 4.02 -12.15 16.81
C ARG A 125 3.54 -10.71 16.88
N GLU A 126 4.26 -9.80 16.25
CA GLU A 126 3.89 -8.39 16.17
C GLU A 126 2.50 -8.17 15.58
N LEU A 127 2.14 -8.98 14.58
CA LEU A 127 0.84 -8.93 13.93
C LEU A 127 -0.23 -9.83 14.61
N GLY A 128 0.13 -10.53 15.70
CA GLY A 128 -0.79 -11.40 16.46
C GLY A 128 -1.17 -12.70 15.75
N ILE A 129 -0.38 -13.14 14.76
CA ILE A 129 -0.66 -14.33 13.95
C ILE A 129 0.41 -15.43 14.06
N GLU A 130 1.25 -15.41 15.10
CA GLU A 130 2.29 -16.43 15.33
C GLU A 130 1.72 -17.86 15.42
N HIS A 131 0.47 -17.99 15.91
CA HIS A 131 -0.25 -19.26 15.99
C HIS A 131 -0.53 -19.94 14.64
N LEU A 132 -0.28 -19.23 13.53
CA LEU A 132 -0.45 -19.75 12.17
C LEU A 132 0.84 -20.28 11.57
N ILE A 133 1.98 -20.19 12.24
CA ILE A 133 3.33 -20.36 11.70
C ILE A 133 3.51 -21.67 10.90
N ASP A 134 2.95 -22.78 11.38
CA ASP A 134 3.06 -24.11 10.77
C ASP A 134 1.93 -24.42 9.78
N LYS A 135 0.94 -23.52 9.63
CA LYS A 135 -0.16 -23.71 8.70
C LYS A 135 0.27 -23.44 7.27
N HIS A 136 -0.31 -24.17 6.33
CA HIS A 136 -0.18 -23.83 4.91
C HIS A 136 -1.04 -22.61 4.57
N CYS A 137 -0.53 -21.71 3.71
CA CYS A 137 -1.22 -20.48 3.32
C CYS A 137 -2.58 -20.72 2.63
N ASN A 138 -2.78 -21.88 2.00
CA ASN A 138 -4.07 -22.24 1.40
C ASN A 138 -5.10 -22.81 2.40
N LYS A 139 -4.74 -22.90 3.69
CA LYS A 139 -5.61 -23.41 4.77
C LYS A 139 -5.93 -22.33 5.82
N ILE A 140 -5.66 -21.06 5.50
CA ILE A 140 -5.97 -19.92 6.36
C ILE A 140 -6.98 -19.00 5.63
N SER A 141 -7.66 -18.14 6.39
CA SER A 141 -8.61 -17.17 5.83
C SER A 141 -7.92 -16.09 4.99
N GLY A 142 -8.67 -15.39 4.14
CA GLY A 142 -8.14 -14.28 3.33
C GLY A 142 -7.54 -13.16 4.19
N GLY A 143 -8.17 -12.83 5.32
CA GLY A 143 -7.63 -11.83 6.27
C GLY A 143 -6.34 -12.30 6.94
N GLU A 144 -6.25 -13.57 7.37
CA GLU A 144 -5.03 -14.14 7.90
C GLU A 144 -3.91 -14.16 6.85
N LEU A 145 -4.24 -14.51 5.60
CA LEU A 145 -3.27 -14.48 4.49
C LEU A 145 -2.77 -13.06 4.24
N GLN A 146 -3.65 -12.06 4.26
CA GLN A 146 -3.24 -10.65 4.12
C GLN A 146 -2.26 -10.24 5.21
N MET A 147 -2.50 -10.64 6.46
CA MET A 147 -1.58 -10.37 7.57
C MET A 147 -0.25 -11.11 7.41
N VAL A 148 -0.23 -12.32 6.86
CA VAL A 148 1.00 -13.06 6.52
C VAL A 148 1.80 -12.33 5.44
N LEU A 149 1.13 -11.77 4.41
CA LEU A 149 1.80 -10.98 3.38
C LEU A 149 2.39 -9.67 3.93
N ILE A 150 1.72 -9.05 4.90
CA ILE A 150 2.25 -7.89 5.63
C ILE A 150 3.47 -8.33 6.47
N ALA A 151 3.40 -9.45 7.21
CA ALA A 151 4.55 -9.99 7.97
C ALA A 151 5.76 -10.25 7.06
N ARG A 152 5.53 -10.84 5.87
CA ARG A 152 6.56 -11.04 4.85
C ARG A 152 7.24 -9.74 4.42
N ALA A 153 6.47 -8.67 4.30
CA ALA A 153 7.02 -7.37 3.92
C ALA A 153 7.77 -6.69 5.08
N LEU A 154 7.36 -6.93 6.33
CA LEU A 154 7.96 -6.32 7.52
C LEU A 154 9.26 -6.99 7.99
N ILE A 155 9.50 -8.26 7.64
CA ILE A 155 10.67 -9.01 8.13
C ILE A 155 12.02 -8.37 7.73
N SER A 156 12.04 -7.59 6.63
CA SER A 156 13.22 -6.82 6.19
C SER A 156 13.39 -5.47 6.90
N ASN A 157 12.49 -5.11 7.84
CA ASN A 157 12.44 -3.80 8.51
C ASN A 157 12.44 -2.62 7.51
N PRO A 158 11.46 -2.55 6.61
CA PRO A 158 11.42 -1.54 5.57
C PRO A 158 11.16 -0.13 6.15
N GLU A 159 11.62 0.89 5.45
CA GLU A 159 11.30 2.28 5.72
C GLU A 159 9.98 2.70 5.06
N VAL A 160 9.64 2.05 3.93
CA VAL A 160 8.41 2.27 3.16
C VAL A 160 7.71 0.94 2.92
N LEU A 161 6.43 0.89 3.22
CA LEU A 161 5.54 -0.23 2.92
C LEU A 161 4.51 0.19 1.88
N ILE A 162 4.52 -0.47 0.73
CA ILE A 162 3.59 -0.23 -0.36
C ILE A 162 2.60 -1.40 -0.43
N LEU A 163 1.28 -1.11 -0.38
CA LEU A 163 0.25 -2.13 -0.34
C LEU A 163 -0.76 -1.93 -1.49
N ASP A 164 -1.00 -2.99 -2.23
CA ASP A 164 -1.93 -3.00 -3.34
C ASP A 164 -3.29 -3.59 -2.90
N GLU A 165 -4.27 -2.71 -2.67
CA GLU A 165 -5.63 -3.05 -2.21
C GLU A 165 -5.65 -4.00 -0.98
N PRO A 166 -4.97 -3.63 0.12
CA PRO A 166 -4.73 -4.55 1.22
C PRO A 166 -6.01 -4.99 1.96
N GLU A 167 -7.10 -4.25 1.85
CA GLU A 167 -8.39 -4.54 2.48
C GLU A 167 -9.42 -5.17 1.52
N SER A 168 -9.09 -5.32 0.24
CA SER A 168 -10.02 -5.86 -0.76
C SER A 168 -10.38 -7.32 -0.48
N ASN A 169 -11.65 -7.65 -0.70
CA ASN A 169 -12.21 -8.99 -0.49
C ASN A 169 -12.15 -9.51 0.96
N LEU A 170 -11.93 -8.63 1.93
CA LEU A 170 -11.99 -8.95 3.35
C LEU A 170 -13.35 -8.56 3.94
N ASP A 171 -13.75 -9.27 5.00
CA ASP A 171 -14.89 -8.85 5.82
C ASP A 171 -14.55 -7.59 6.64
N PHE A 172 -15.56 -6.93 7.20
CA PHE A 172 -15.40 -5.67 7.94
C PHE A 172 -14.37 -5.76 9.08
N ARG A 173 -14.36 -6.89 9.82
CA ARG A 173 -13.42 -7.08 10.91
C ARG A 173 -11.98 -7.12 10.41
N ASN A 174 -11.73 -7.89 9.36
CA ASN A 174 -10.40 -8.04 8.78
C ASN A 174 -9.92 -6.77 8.07
N GLN A 175 -10.82 -6.01 7.42
CA GLN A 175 -10.53 -4.68 6.88
C GLN A 175 -10.01 -3.74 7.98
N LEU A 176 -10.71 -3.67 9.13
CA LEU A 176 -10.29 -2.83 10.25
C LEU A 176 -8.94 -3.28 10.82
N ILE A 177 -8.68 -4.58 10.96
CA ILE A 177 -7.39 -5.11 11.43
C ILE A 177 -6.25 -4.65 10.52
N VAL A 178 -6.42 -4.74 9.20
CA VAL A 178 -5.42 -4.29 8.23
C VAL A 178 -5.19 -2.79 8.36
N LEU A 179 -6.25 -1.98 8.37
CA LEU A 179 -6.17 -0.53 8.46
C LEU A 179 -5.54 -0.05 9.79
N ASP A 180 -5.90 -0.69 10.91
CA ASP A 180 -5.29 -0.41 12.22
C ASP A 180 -3.80 -0.80 12.23
N THR A 181 -3.43 -1.84 11.51
CA THR A 181 -2.03 -2.24 11.35
C THR A 181 -1.24 -1.13 10.63
N LEU A 182 -1.76 -0.55 9.54
CA LEU A 182 -1.11 0.59 8.88
C LEU A 182 -0.88 1.76 9.83
N THR A 183 -1.90 2.09 10.64
CA THR A 183 -1.79 3.15 11.66
C THR A 183 -0.71 2.83 12.71
N LYS A 184 -0.59 1.58 13.15
CA LYS A 184 0.45 1.16 14.11
C LYS A 184 1.84 1.26 13.50
N LEU A 185 2.00 0.84 12.25
CA LEU A 185 3.27 0.88 11.53
C LEU A 185 3.73 2.33 11.29
N SER A 186 2.82 3.22 10.92
CA SER A 186 3.14 4.64 10.73
C SER A 186 3.62 5.30 12.02
N LYS A 187 3.01 4.98 13.17
CA LYS A 187 3.48 5.46 14.49
C LYS A 187 4.88 4.98 14.85
N ARG A 188 5.38 3.92 14.22
CA ARG A 188 6.76 3.42 14.35
C ARG A 188 7.72 4.08 13.36
N GLY A 189 7.24 5.00 12.54
CA GLY A 189 8.03 5.71 11.55
C GLY A 189 8.11 5.02 10.18
N ILE A 190 7.39 3.91 9.96
CA ILE A 190 7.28 3.28 8.64
C ILE A 190 6.29 4.09 7.80
N ALA A 191 6.70 4.56 6.63
CA ALA A 191 5.78 5.18 5.71
C ALA A 191 4.92 4.11 5.01
N CYS A 192 3.60 4.29 4.97
CA CYS A 192 2.67 3.37 4.34
C CYS A 192 2.01 4.04 3.14
N ILE A 193 2.11 3.42 1.97
CA ILE A 193 1.39 3.85 0.76
C ILE A 193 0.44 2.72 0.39
N PHE A 194 -0.85 2.97 0.32
CA PHE A 194 -1.81 1.96 -0.09
C PHE A 194 -2.80 2.51 -1.11
N ASN A 195 -3.15 1.70 -2.09
CA ASN A 195 -4.28 2.02 -2.95
C ASN A 195 -5.56 1.40 -2.40
N THR A 196 -6.66 2.05 -2.63
CA THR A 196 -7.98 1.62 -2.16
C THR A 196 -9.09 2.10 -3.09
N HIS A 197 -10.21 1.38 -3.07
CA HIS A 197 -11.46 1.79 -3.68
C HIS A 197 -12.43 2.44 -2.68
N TYR A 198 -12.05 2.53 -1.41
CA TYR A 198 -12.90 3.01 -0.32
C TYR A 198 -12.42 4.38 0.17
N PRO A 199 -13.00 5.50 -0.32
CA PRO A 199 -12.61 6.84 0.13
C PRO A 199 -12.74 7.04 1.64
N SER A 200 -13.70 6.37 2.28
CA SER A 200 -13.87 6.41 3.74
C SER A 200 -12.68 5.82 4.49
N HIS A 201 -12.06 4.75 3.98
CA HIS A 201 -10.85 4.17 4.59
C HIS A 201 -9.67 5.15 4.51
N ALA A 202 -9.54 5.84 3.39
CA ALA A 202 -8.52 6.87 3.22
C ALA A 202 -8.74 8.04 4.20
N LEU A 203 -9.95 8.58 4.30
CA LEU A 203 -10.29 9.64 5.26
C LEU A 203 -10.01 9.26 6.71
N GLN A 204 -10.19 8.00 7.07
CA GLN A 204 -10.03 7.53 8.43
C GLN A 204 -8.59 7.19 8.82
N ARG A 205 -7.72 6.89 7.86
CA ARG A 205 -6.39 6.32 8.15
C ARG A 205 -5.22 7.08 7.52
N ALA A 206 -5.45 7.77 6.41
CA ALA A 206 -4.37 8.48 5.72
C ALA A 206 -4.24 9.92 6.23
N ASN A 207 -3.03 10.48 6.15
CA ASN A 207 -2.78 11.90 6.32
C ASN A 207 -2.58 12.61 4.97
N LYS A 208 -2.27 11.85 3.91
CA LYS A 208 -2.16 12.36 2.54
C LYS A 208 -2.99 11.48 1.60
N ALA A 209 -3.49 12.06 0.53
CA ALA A 209 -4.23 11.34 -0.49
C ALA A 209 -3.83 11.75 -1.90
N ILE A 210 -3.99 10.80 -2.82
CA ILE A 210 -3.81 10.98 -4.26
C ILE A 210 -5.06 10.42 -4.93
N ILE A 211 -5.72 11.21 -5.76
CA ILE A 211 -6.84 10.75 -6.57
C ILE A 211 -6.40 10.71 -8.03
N LEU A 212 -6.46 9.53 -8.63
CA LEU A 212 -6.22 9.31 -10.07
C LEU A 212 -7.55 9.13 -10.77
N SER A 213 -7.79 9.93 -11.83
CA SER A 213 -9.00 9.81 -12.65
C SER A 213 -8.72 10.33 -14.05
N ASP A 214 -8.95 9.52 -15.09
CA ASP A 214 -8.90 9.88 -16.51
C ASP A 214 -7.69 10.75 -16.92
N GLY A 215 -6.49 10.39 -16.44
CA GLY A 215 -5.25 11.13 -16.68
C GLY A 215 -5.03 12.31 -15.75
N HIS A 216 -6.02 12.73 -14.98
CA HIS A 216 -5.90 13.81 -14.00
C HIS A 216 -5.50 13.27 -12.62
N THR A 217 -4.67 14.04 -11.93
CA THR A 217 -4.20 13.71 -10.59
C THR A 217 -4.42 14.88 -9.64
N VAL A 218 -4.94 14.59 -8.47
CA VAL A 218 -5.01 15.54 -7.34
C VAL A 218 -4.24 14.92 -6.17
N CYS A 219 -3.29 15.67 -5.62
CA CYS A 219 -2.44 15.24 -4.50
C CYS A 219 -2.46 16.28 -3.38
N GLY A 220 -2.42 15.82 -2.12
CA GLY A 220 -2.35 16.74 -0.98
C GLY A 220 -2.70 16.09 0.36
N GLY A 221 -2.98 16.90 1.35
CA GLY A 221 -3.53 16.44 2.62
C GLY A 221 -4.87 15.74 2.41
N VAL A 222 -5.16 14.72 3.22
CA VAL A 222 -6.34 13.87 3.01
C VAL A 222 -7.64 14.67 2.95
N ASP A 223 -7.85 15.61 3.88
CA ASP A 223 -9.09 16.41 3.95
C ASP A 223 -9.25 17.41 2.79
N SER A 224 -8.15 17.94 2.27
CA SER A 224 -8.16 18.86 1.14
C SER A 224 -8.27 18.16 -0.21
N THR A 225 -7.88 16.89 -0.28
CA THR A 225 -7.88 16.09 -1.51
C THR A 225 -9.17 15.30 -1.67
N ILE A 226 -9.68 14.69 -0.60
CA ILE A 226 -10.91 13.89 -0.62
C ILE A 226 -12.09 14.82 -0.27
N THR A 227 -12.60 15.50 -1.27
CA THR A 227 -13.83 16.35 -1.18
C THR A 227 -14.97 15.67 -1.94
N ALA A 228 -16.22 16.10 -1.67
CA ALA A 228 -17.37 15.59 -2.41
C ALA A 228 -17.20 15.81 -3.92
N GLU A 229 -16.75 17.01 -4.33
CA GLU A 229 -16.50 17.36 -5.73
C GLU A 229 -15.41 16.50 -6.36
N ALA A 230 -14.30 16.23 -5.65
CA ALA A 230 -13.24 15.38 -6.14
C ALA A 230 -13.71 13.93 -6.32
N ILE A 231 -14.51 13.41 -5.39
CA ILE A 231 -15.13 12.08 -5.49
C ILE A 231 -16.12 12.02 -6.64
N GLU A 232 -17.00 13.02 -6.79
CA GLU A 232 -17.96 13.10 -7.88
C GLU A 232 -17.24 13.06 -9.24
N LYS A 233 -16.20 13.90 -9.40
CA LYS A 233 -15.42 13.96 -10.63
C LYS A 233 -14.66 12.67 -10.93
N ALA A 234 -14.06 12.05 -9.90
CA ALA A 234 -13.22 10.88 -10.09
C ALA A 234 -14.01 9.58 -10.31
N PHE A 235 -15.16 9.44 -9.67
CA PHE A 235 -15.93 8.19 -9.65
C PHE A 235 -17.26 8.28 -10.39
N ASN A 236 -17.62 9.44 -10.95
CA ASN A 236 -18.91 9.68 -11.61
C ASN A 236 -20.12 9.36 -10.69
N VAL A 237 -20.01 9.71 -9.41
CA VAL A 237 -21.06 9.48 -8.41
C VAL A 237 -21.29 10.76 -7.62
N LYS A 238 -22.55 11.13 -7.40
CA LYS A 238 -22.90 12.18 -6.45
C LYS A 238 -22.64 11.65 -5.04
N ALA A 239 -21.88 12.39 -4.24
CA ALA A 239 -21.49 11.98 -2.91
C ALA A 239 -21.55 13.12 -1.90
N ILE A 240 -21.70 12.77 -0.62
CA ILE A 240 -21.53 13.68 0.51
C ILE A 240 -20.49 13.11 1.47
N ILE A 241 -19.82 14.01 2.19
CA ILE A 241 -18.92 13.62 3.28
C ILE A 241 -19.60 13.98 4.58
N ASN A 242 -19.83 12.96 5.40
CA ASN A 242 -20.39 13.12 6.74
C ASN A 242 -19.27 12.91 7.78
N GLU A 243 -19.36 13.70 8.86
CA GLU A 243 -18.51 13.56 10.03
C GLU A 243 -19.38 13.15 11.22
N TYR A 244 -19.01 12.03 11.83
CA TYR A 244 -19.65 11.50 13.03
C TYR A 244 -18.70 11.65 14.20
N ASN A 245 -19.23 12.14 15.31
CA ASN A 245 -18.49 12.30 16.55
C ASN A 245 -19.18 11.49 17.64
N ASP A 246 -18.47 10.52 18.24
CA ASP A 246 -18.98 9.71 19.35
C ASP A 246 -18.56 10.25 20.73
N GLY A 247 -17.94 11.44 20.75
CA GLY A 247 -17.42 12.08 21.96
C GLY A 247 -15.94 11.79 22.24
N GLU A 248 -15.41 10.68 21.73
CA GLU A 248 -13.97 10.32 21.84
C GLU A 248 -13.26 10.40 20.48
N ASN A 249 -13.98 10.07 19.40
CA ASN A 249 -13.42 10.01 18.05
C ASN A 249 -14.31 10.76 17.07
N SER A 250 -13.67 11.49 16.13
CA SER A 250 -14.34 12.00 14.94
C SER A 250 -14.02 11.09 13.76
N VAL A 251 -15.04 10.62 13.07
CA VAL A 251 -14.93 9.70 11.94
C VAL A 251 -15.61 10.32 10.72
N LYS A 252 -14.82 10.54 9.65
CA LYS A 252 -15.34 10.99 8.36
C LYS A 252 -15.66 9.79 7.46
N THR A 253 -16.75 9.90 6.73
CA THR A 253 -17.18 8.87 5.78
C THR A 253 -17.75 9.50 4.51
N VAL A 254 -17.50 8.87 3.37
CA VAL A 254 -18.10 9.24 2.09
C VAL A 254 -19.35 8.39 1.88
N VAL A 255 -20.48 9.05 1.65
CA VAL A 255 -21.76 8.40 1.36
C VAL A 255 -22.11 8.67 -0.11
N PRO A 256 -22.04 7.67 -1.00
CA PRO A 256 -22.50 7.80 -2.37
C PRO A 256 -24.02 7.87 -2.41
N LEU A 257 -24.57 8.78 -3.23
CA LEU A 257 -26.01 9.05 -3.34
C LEU A 257 -26.59 8.52 -4.64
N SER A 258 -25.95 8.79 -5.76
CA SER A 258 -26.42 8.38 -7.08
C SER A 258 -25.27 8.41 -8.10
N VAL A 259 -25.43 7.66 -9.18
CA VAL A 259 -24.53 7.72 -10.35
C VAL A 259 -24.81 9.01 -11.12
N ILE A 260 -23.76 9.62 -11.64
CA ILE A 260 -23.84 10.77 -12.56
C ILE A 260 -23.75 10.20 -13.97
N ASN A 261 -24.78 10.42 -14.78
CA ASN A 261 -24.87 9.95 -16.19
C ASN A 261 -24.20 10.93 -17.15
#